data_cd242f15d506b0f195c685088798e34b
#
_entry.id   cd242f15d506b0f195c685088798e34b
#
_cell.length_a   1.000
_cell.length_b   1.000
_cell.length_c   1.000
_cell.angle_alpha   90.00
_cell.angle_beta   90.00
_cell.angle_gamma   90.00
#
_symmetry.space_group_name_H-M   'P 1'
#
loop_
_entity.id
_entity.type
_entity.pdbx_description
1 polymer ?
#
loop_
_entity_poly.entity_id
_entity_poly.type
_entity_poly.pdbx_seq_one_letter_code
_entity_poly.pdbx_strand_id
1 'polypeptide(L)'
;MSIEYVQLQLASPTEIKRWSQRMLPTGELVGEISKADTINYRTFKPERGGLFCERIFGSTVNRECSCGKTKRRKLIAPLNYNRLKLQPTNSQATNVQDVIEVCPACGVEPTNSKVRRYRMGCISLKKPVAHMWYFRNNPNVLASILNMRSQEIDETVHFQTYTASKPGTQNYCLHGGVQWFVNHWEPMHPYFAGELDPLTDTAAPWNGSKAVMPSQIKTIENCGAEALQELLTRIDLTFLQRMLARKLKNAIERKKLASKSLRKQHKRRKKAKLLGRSDQKNYGITVKVKTYARRLEFVRSLARKGLRPEWMVLSVFPVLPPDLRPMIQMSSGRFATSDLNDLYRRLIYRKIRFEKFLSLFDEEFLPDLLIRHDLCLLQEAADSIIDNGRLEKPAQRPNRKPFKSLTSIIEGKHGRFRQNLLGKRVDYSGRSVIVVGPKLRLHQCGLPREMALELFQPFVIRALLEESGVKNIRAAKNLLQRRPQMVWDILENVVLGHPVLLNRAPTLHRLGIQAFEPILLSGRAIQLHPLVCPAFNADFDGDQMAVHVPLGLEAQAEARLLMLATHNWLS
;
A
#
# COMPACT_ATOMS: atom_id res chain seq x y z
N MET A 1 1.26 -19.54 -14.65
CA MET A 1 0.46 -18.39 -15.12
C MET A 1 1.32 -17.15 -14.96
N SER A 2 1.64 -16.48 -16.04
CA SER A 2 2.31 -15.18 -16.04
C SER A 2 1.26 -14.09 -15.70
N ILE A 3 1.59 -13.21 -14.78
CA ILE A 3 0.74 -12.05 -14.46
C ILE A 3 1.03 -10.98 -15.51
N GLU A 4 0.06 -10.71 -16.39
CA GLU A 4 0.24 -9.71 -17.46
C GLU A 4 0.09 -8.28 -16.93
N TYR A 5 -0.87 -8.04 -16.04
CA TYR A 5 -1.08 -6.72 -15.45
C TYR A 5 -1.78 -6.80 -14.08
N VAL A 6 -1.62 -5.76 -13.29
CA VAL A 6 -2.28 -5.59 -11.99
C VAL A 6 -3.18 -4.35 -12.07
N GLN A 7 -4.45 -4.51 -11.70
CA GLN A 7 -5.43 -3.43 -11.71
C GLN A 7 -5.82 -3.06 -10.27
N LEU A 8 -5.78 -1.76 -9.96
CA LEU A 8 -6.29 -1.23 -8.69
C LEU A 8 -7.75 -0.85 -8.82
N GLN A 9 -8.56 -1.27 -7.84
CA GLN A 9 -10.00 -1.00 -7.79
C GLN A 9 -10.42 -0.62 -6.36
N LEU A 10 -11.61 0.02 -6.25
CA LEU A 10 -12.27 0.20 -4.97
C LEU A 10 -12.83 -1.14 -4.50
N ALA A 11 -12.60 -1.47 -3.23
CA ALA A 11 -13.17 -2.64 -2.61
C ALA A 11 -14.51 -2.29 -1.95
N SER A 12 -15.52 -3.11 -2.17
CA SER A 12 -16.79 -3.00 -1.45
C SER A 12 -16.64 -3.47 0.01
N PRO A 13 -17.48 -3.00 0.94
CA PRO A 13 -17.49 -3.51 2.31
C PRO A 13 -17.72 -5.03 2.39
N THR A 14 -18.52 -5.56 1.48
CA THR A 14 -18.78 -7.01 1.36
C THR A 14 -17.52 -7.77 0.92
N GLU A 15 -16.75 -7.20 0.01
CA GLU A 15 -15.50 -7.79 -0.46
C GLU A 15 -14.42 -7.77 0.64
N ILE A 16 -14.30 -6.68 1.40
CA ILE A 16 -13.40 -6.61 2.57
C ILE A 16 -13.77 -7.68 3.62
N LYS A 17 -15.07 -7.87 3.87
CA LYS A 17 -15.54 -8.96 4.73
C LYS A 17 -15.18 -10.33 4.16
N ARG A 18 -15.35 -10.54 2.85
CA ARG A 18 -14.98 -11.79 2.17
C ARG A 18 -13.49 -12.11 2.28
N TRP A 19 -12.60 -11.12 2.23
CA TRP A 19 -11.16 -11.33 2.41
C TRP A 19 -10.78 -11.73 3.83
N SER A 20 -11.52 -11.24 4.80
CA SER A 20 -11.21 -11.38 6.23
C SER A 20 -12.00 -12.51 6.90
N GLN A 21 -13.27 -12.63 6.58
CA GLN A 21 -14.16 -13.60 7.20
C GLN A 21 -14.06 -14.96 6.53
N ARG A 22 -14.06 -15.99 7.36
CA ARG A 22 -14.12 -17.37 6.92
C ARG A 22 -14.96 -18.19 7.90
N MET A 23 -15.60 -19.19 7.37
CA MET A 23 -16.34 -20.15 8.18
C MET A 23 -15.38 -21.27 8.64
N LEU A 24 -15.33 -21.52 9.93
CA LEU A 24 -14.63 -22.66 10.49
C LEU A 24 -15.46 -23.92 10.23
N PRO A 25 -14.85 -25.13 10.27
CA PRO A 25 -15.59 -26.39 10.22
C PRO A 25 -16.64 -26.54 11.34
N THR A 26 -16.50 -25.77 12.42
CA THR A 26 -17.49 -25.70 13.53
C THR A 26 -18.71 -24.83 13.21
N GLY A 27 -18.80 -24.23 12.02
CA GLY A 27 -19.88 -23.31 11.63
C GLY A 27 -19.73 -21.86 12.14
N GLU A 28 -18.68 -21.55 12.89
CA GLU A 28 -18.45 -20.19 13.40
C GLU A 28 -17.77 -19.31 12.35
N LEU A 29 -18.26 -18.08 12.19
CA LEU A 29 -17.63 -17.04 11.38
C LEU A 29 -16.49 -16.40 12.17
N VAL A 30 -15.28 -16.43 11.60
CA VAL A 30 -14.07 -15.85 12.19
C VAL A 30 -13.46 -14.86 11.20
N GLY A 31 -12.93 -13.75 11.72
CA GLY A 31 -12.25 -12.74 10.88
C GLY A 31 -12.29 -11.34 11.48
N GLU A 32 -13.22 -11.08 12.39
CA GLU A 32 -13.33 -9.79 13.06
C GLU A 32 -12.40 -9.71 14.28
N ILE A 33 -11.72 -8.57 14.40
CA ILE A 33 -10.85 -8.26 15.53
C ILE A 33 -11.65 -7.40 16.53
N SER A 34 -11.87 -7.98 17.71
CA SER A 34 -12.65 -7.34 18.77
C SER A 34 -11.79 -6.67 19.84
N LYS A 35 -10.55 -7.13 20.03
CA LYS A 35 -9.65 -6.64 21.08
C LYS A 35 -8.43 -5.94 20.53
N ALA A 36 -7.96 -4.92 21.23
CA ALA A 36 -6.75 -4.18 20.90
C ALA A 36 -5.45 -4.90 21.31
N ASP A 37 -5.58 -6.02 22.02
CA ASP A 37 -4.45 -6.76 22.57
C ASP A 37 -3.66 -7.47 21.46
N THR A 38 -2.36 -7.58 21.67
CA THR A 38 -1.45 -8.23 20.71
C THR A 38 -1.06 -9.62 21.16
N ILE A 39 -0.22 -9.68 22.17
CA ILE A 39 0.30 -10.91 22.79
C ILE A 39 0.19 -10.82 24.31
N ASN A 40 0.10 -11.96 24.95
CA ASN A 40 0.25 -12.05 26.41
C ASN A 40 1.74 -12.00 26.76
N TYR A 41 2.17 -10.98 27.48
CA TYR A 41 3.58 -10.76 27.82
C TYR A 41 4.16 -11.80 28.81
N ARG A 42 3.31 -12.59 29.48
CA ARG A 42 3.77 -13.68 30.37
C ARG A 42 3.98 -14.99 29.61
N THR A 43 3.07 -15.30 28.68
CA THR A 43 3.08 -16.57 27.95
C THR A 43 3.65 -16.43 26.53
N PHE A 44 3.87 -15.22 26.05
CA PHE A 44 4.28 -14.88 24.69
C PHE A 44 3.35 -15.39 23.58
N LYS A 45 2.14 -15.82 23.96
CA LYS A 45 1.14 -16.32 23.03
C LYS A 45 0.22 -15.19 22.57
N PRO A 46 -0.28 -15.25 21.31
CA PRO A 46 -1.26 -14.30 20.79
C PRO A 46 -2.56 -14.33 21.59
N GLU A 47 -3.09 -13.15 21.92
CA GLU A 47 -4.37 -13.03 22.62
C GLU A 47 -5.55 -13.35 21.69
N ARG A 48 -6.60 -13.96 22.24
CA ARG A 48 -7.84 -14.29 21.53
C ARG A 48 -8.60 -13.03 21.12
N GLY A 49 -9.02 -12.97 19.85
CA GLY A 49 -9.73 -11.81 19.30
C GLY A 49 -8.86 -10.57 19.09
N GLY A 50 -7.55 -10.67 19.39
CA GLY A 50 -6.58 -9.58 19.23
C GLY A 50 -5.93 -9.54 17.84
N LEU A 51 -5.03 -8.59 17.68
CA LEU A 51 -4.32 -8.29 16.41
C LEU A 51 -3.46 -9.44 15.88
N PHE A 52 -3.05 -10.39 16.71
CA PHE A 52 -2.24 -11.55 16.33
C PHE A 52 -2.96 -12.88 16.54
N CYS A 53 -4.26 -12.87 16.81
CA CYS A 53 -5.06 -14.04 17.14
C CYS A 53 -4.86 -15.21 16.15
N GLU A 54 -4.49 -16.39 16.67
CA GLU A 54 -4.26 -17.58 15.85
C GLU A 54 -5.55 -18.13 15.23
N ARG A 55 -6.68 -17.89 15.86
CA ARG A 55 -7.98 -18.30 15.35
C ARG A 55 -8.35 -17.51 14.09
N ILE A 56 -8.00 -16.20 14.02
CA ILE A 56 -8.26 -15.33 12.88
C ILE A 56 -7.22 -15.57 11.79
N PHE A 57 -5.93 -15.52 12.14
CA PHE A 57 -4.84 -15.47 11.17
C PHE A 57 -4.14 -16.82 10.93
N GLY A 58 -4.43 -17.83 11.74
CA GLY A 58 -3.78 -19.15 11.68
C GLY A 58 -2.69 -19.34 12.74
N SER A 59 -2.24 -20.59 12.86
CA SER A 59 -1.25 -20.99 13.85
C SER A 59 0.12 -20.34 13.63
N THR A 60 0.85 -20.05 14.71
CA THR A 60 2.21 -19.50 14.68
C THR A 60 3.24 -20.56 14.30
N VAL A 61 3.02 -21.79 14.70
CA VAL A 61 3.86 -22.95 14.41
C VAL A 61 3.13 -23.89 13.45
N ASN A 62 3.88 -24.51 12.53
CA ASN A 62 3.29 -25.42 11.56
C ASN A 62 2.57 -26.58 12.26
N ARG A 63 1.29 -26.76 11.93
CA ARG A 63 0.45 -27.88 12.40
C ARG A 63 0.32 -28.00 13.92
N GLU A 64 0.55 -26.92 14.66
CA GLU A 64 0.32 -26.85 16.10
C GLU A 64 -0.80 -25.88 16.42
N CYS A 65 -1.62 -26.17 17.42
CA CYS A 65 -2.58 -25.20 17.95
C CYS A 65 -1.99 -24.42 19.12
N SER A 66 -2.58 -23.28 19.45
CA SER A 66 -2.15 -22.39 20.54
C SER A 66 -2.03 -23.09 21.90
N CYS A 67 -2.89 -24.08 22.19
CA CYS A 67 -2.86 -24.83 23.45
C CYS A 67 -1.89 -26.02 23.46
N GLY A 68 -1.27 -26.36 22.30
CA GLY A 68 -0.32 -27.47 22.18
C GLY A 68 -0.96 -28.90 22.16
N LYS A 69 -2.28 -28.99 22.33
CA LYS A 69 -2.95 -30.32 22.40
C LYS A 69 -2.90 -31.07 21.07
N THR A 70 -2.84 -30.38 19.93
CA THR A 70 -2.80 -31.03 18.59
C THR A 70 -1.39 -31.42 18.14
N LYS A 71 -0.36 -31.09 18.90
CA LYS A 71 1.04 -31.42 18.59
C LYS A 71 1.33 -32.91 18.43
N ARG A 72 0.51 -33.79 19.02
CA ARG A 72 0.71 -35.24 19.07
C ARG A 72 -0.01 -36.02 17.97
N ARG A 73 -0.93 -35.43 17.22
CA ARG A 73 -1.57 -36.14 16.11
C ARG A 73 -0.68 -36.01 14.87
N LYS A 74 0.12 -37.03 14.59
CA LYS A 74 0.77 -37.21 13.30
C LYS A 74 -0.34 -37.31 12.27
N LEU A 75 -0.54 -36.25 11.47
CA LEU A 75 -1.36 -36.35 10.27
C LEU A 75 -0.68 -37.36 9.36
N ILE A 76 -1.26 -38.54 9.27
CA ILE A 76 -0.87 -39.60 8.36
C ILE A 76 -1.38 -39.15 6.99
N ALA A 77 -0.58 -38.45 6.25
CA ALA A 77 -0.43 -38.40 4.80
C ALA A 77 0.32 -37.13 4.34
N PRO A 78 1.31 -37.23 3.48
CA PRO A 78 1.88 -36.06 2.81
C PRO A 78 0.81 -35.54 1.83
N LEU A 79 0.44 -34.26 1.95
CA LEU A 79 -0.32 -33.57 0.93
C LEU A 79 0.47 -33.57 -0.38
N ASN A 80 0.14 -34.51 -1.26
CA ASN A 80 0.60 -34.50 -2.63
C ASN A 80 -0.02 -33.31 -3.37
N TYR A 81 0.70 -32.21 -3.42
CA TYR A 81 0.32 -30.97 -4.11
C TYR A 81 0.10 -31.16 -5.63
N ASN A 82 0.43 -32.34 -6.19
CA ASN A 82 0.37 -32.64 -7.62
C ASN A 82 -0.94 -33.31 -8.09
N ARG A 83 -1.96 -33.44 -7.23
CA ARG A 83 -3.23 -34.11 -7.60
C ARG A 83 -4.44 -33.19 -7.78
N LEU A 84 -4.23 -31.89 -7.95
CA LEU A 84 -5.28 -30.95 -8.39
C LEU A 84 -5.26 -30.75 -9.91
N LYS A 85 -5.05 -31.80 -10.69
CA LYS A 85 -5.43 -31.84 -12.10
C LYS A 85 -6.57 -32.81 -12.27
N LEU A 86 -7.73 -32.24 -12.51
CA LEU A 86 -8.99 -32.80 -12.91
C LEU A 86 -8.87 -34.00 -13.88
N GLN A 87 -9.50 -35.11 -13.55
CA GLN A 87 -10.22 -35.91 -14.54
C GLN A 87 -11.48 -36.52 -13.92
N PRO A 88 -12.63 -36.41 -14.59
CA PRO A 88 -13.86 -37.01 -14.12
C PRO A 88 -14.01 -38.43 -14.71
N THR A 89 -13.84 -39.47 -13.93
CA THR A 89 -14.39 -40.77 -14.26
C THR A 89 -14.76 -41.54 -12.96
N ASN A 90 -15.97 -42.04 -13.02
CA ASN A 90 -16.63 -42.89 -12.06
C ASN A 90 -15.74 -43.98 -11.44
N SER A 91 -15.66 -43.99 -10.12
CA SER A 91 -15.69 -45.19 -9.30
C SER A 91 -15.55 -44.83 -7.82
N GLN A 92 -16.29 -45.47 -6.99
CA GLN A 92 -16.39 -45.38 -5.55
C GLN A 92 -15.01 -45.27 -4.89
N ALA A 93 -14.54 -44.03 -4.65
CA ALA A 93 -13.38 -43.74 -3.83
C ALA A 93 -13.90 -43.13 -2.53
N THR A 94 -13.73 -43.86 -1.45
CA THR A 94 -13.90 -43.39 -0.08
C THR A 94 -13.29 -42.01 0.08
N ASN A 95 -14.15 -41.01 0.20
CA ASN A 95 -13.78 -39.61 0.49
C ASN A 95 -13.12 -39.52 1.87
N VAL A 96 -11.83 -39.72 1.94
CA VAL A 96 -11.03 -39.15 3.03
C VAL A 96 -10.84 -37.68 2.68
N GLN A 97 -11.89 -36.90 2.86
CA GLN A 97 -11.73 -35.46 3.02
C GLN A 97 -10.80 -35.27 4.21
N ASP A 98 -9.63 -34.66 3.98
CA ASP A 98 -8.78 -34.13 5.04
C ASP A 98 -9.60 -33.10 5.83
N VAL A 99 -10.39 -33.59 6.76
CA VAL A 99 -11.15 -32.74 7.70
C VAL A 99 -10.08 -32.08 8.56
N ILE A 100 -9.79 -30.84 8.29
CA ILE A 100 -8.95 -30.02 9.15
C ILE A 100 -9.72 -29.86 10.45
N GLU A 101 -9.46 -30.75 11.41
CA GLU A 101 -10.09 -30.71 12.71
C GLU A 101 -9.65 -29.47 13.47
N VAL A 102 -10.60 -28.62 13.77
CA VAL A 102 -10.38 -27.47 14.65
C VAL A 102 -10.13 -27.97 16.07
N CYS A 103 -9.14 -27.44 16.76
CA CYS A 103 -8.88 -27.83 18.15
C CYS A 103 -10.09 -27.45 19.03
N PRO A 104 -10.73 -28.45 19.72
CA PRO A 104 -11.92 -28.17 20.53
C PRO A 104 -11.65 -27.24 21.73
N ALA A 105 -10.41 -27.17 22.22
CA ALA A 105 -10.07 -26.36 23.37
C ALA A 105 -9.79 -24.89 23.02
N CYS A 106 -9.08 -24.60 21.90
CA CYS A 106 -8.68 -23.24 21.55
C CYS A 106 -9.35 -22.70 20.28
N GLY A 107 -10.06 -23.54 19.52
CA GLY A 107 -10.74 -23.14 18.29
C GLY A 107 -9.79 -22.75 17.16
N VAL A 108 -8.52 -23.16 17.22
CA VAL A 108 -7.50 -22.86 16.20
C VAL A 108 -7.38 -24.02 15.21
N GLU A 109 -7.35 -23.71 13.93
CA GLU A 109 -7.02 -24.66 12.87
C GLU A 109 -5.50 -24.91 12.86
N PRO A 110 -5.03 -26.14 12.99
CA PRO A 110 -3.61 -26.47 12.91
C PRO A 110 -3.12 -26.46 11.46
N THR A 111 -2.97 -25.27 10.89
CA THR A 111 -2.53 -25.05 9.51
C THR A 111 -1.04 -24.77 9.43
N ASN A 112 -0.54 -24.57 8.19
CA ASN A 112 0.82 -24.11 7.98
C ASN A 112 0.94 -22.64 8.40
N SER A 113 2.00 -22.26 9.11
CA SER A 113 2.25 -20.87 9.54
C SER A 113 2.31 -19.87 8.38
N LYS A 114 2.64 -20.30 7.15
CA LYS A 114 2.63 -19.45 5.95
C LYS A 114 1.30 -18.76 5.67
N VAL A 115 0.17 -19.28 6.19
CA VAL A 115 -1.15 -18.66 6.04
C VAL A 115 -1.21 -17.28 6.70
N ARG A 116 -0.39 -17.00 7.70
CA ARG A 116 -0.26 -15.71 8.38
C ARG A 116 0.27 -14.59 7.48
N ARG A 117 0.78 -14.92 6.30
CA ARG A 117 1.26 -13.94 5.31
C ARG A 117 0.15 -13.35 4.45
N TYR A 118 -0.98 -14.04 4.29
CA TYR A 118 -2.05 -13.62 3.38
C TYR A 118 -3.44 -13.57 4.02
N ARG A 119 -3.67 -14.21 5.18
CA ARG A 119 -4.95 -14.10 5.88
C ARG A 119 -5.12 -12.70 6.45
N MET A 120 -6.16 -12.01 6.01
CA MET A 120 -6.52 -10.69 6.49
C MET A 120 -7.53 -10.79 7.64
N GLY A 121 -7.61 -9.73 8.43
CA GLY A 121 -8.67 -9.50 9.39
C GLY A 121 -9.47 -8.26 9.05
N CYS A 122 -10.55 -8.01 9.76
CA CYS A 122 -11.35 -6.79 9.63
C CYS A 122 -11.73 -6.22 11.00
N ILE A 123 -12.00 -4.92 11.00
CA ILE A 123 -12.58 -4.19 12.11
C ILE A 123 -13.89 -3.59 11.59
N SER A 124 -15.04 -4.07 12.06
CA SER A 124 -16.33 -3.49 11.73
C SER A 124 -16.52 -2.20 12.53
N LEU A 125 -16.86 -1.12 11.88
CA LEU A 125 -17.10 0.17 12.51
C LEU A 125 -18.61 0.40 12.63
N LYS A 126 -19.11 0.88 13.78
CA LYS A 126 -20.53 1.26 13.94
C LYS A 126 -20.90 2.48 13.08
N LYS A 127 -20.00 3.46 13.02
CA LYS A 127 -20.12 4.61 12.13
C LYS A 127 -19.00 4.57 11.10
N PRO A 128 -19.29 4.87 9.82
CA PRO A 128 -18.31 4.81 8.75
C PRO A 128 -17.24 5.91 8.89
N VAL A 129 -16.06 5.68 8.29
CA VAL A 129 -14.96 6.63 8.20
C VAL A 129 -14.60 6.90 6.75
N ALA A 130 -14.28 8.14 6.40
CA ALA A 130 -13.88 8.50 5.05
C ALA A 130 -12.42 8.09 4.79
N HIS A 131 -12.13 7.57 3.61
CA HIS A 131 -10.77 7.20 3.25
C HIS A 131 -10.00 8.43 2.78
N MET A 132 -8.92 8.77 3.49
CA MET A 132 -8.13 9.99 3.33
C MET A 132 -7.64 10.25 1.90
N TRP A 133 -7.31 9.23 1.12
CA TRP A 133 -6.83 9.41 -0.25
C TRP A 133 -7.86 10.07 -1.18
N TYR A 134 -9.15 9.98 -0.89
CA TYR A 134 -10.21 10.50 -1.76
C TYR A 134 -10.63 11.92 -1.42
N PHE A 135 -10.27 12.44 -0.23
CA PHE A 135 -10.61 13.82 0.13
C PHE A 135 -9.40 14.74 0.36
N ARG A 136 -8.22 14.23 0.74
CA ARG A 136 -7.01 15.05 0.96
C ARG A 136 -6.02 15.07 -0.20
N ASN A 137 -6.19 14.23 -1.21
CA ASN A 137 -5.33 14.25 -2.40
C ASN A 137 -5.70 15.39 -3.36
N ASN A 138 -4.74 15.85 -4.13
CA ASN A 138 -4.98 16.79 -5.22
C ASN A 138 -4.75 16.06 -6.56
N PRO A 139 -5.81 15.84 -7.38
CA PRO A 139 -7.18 16.35 -7.24
C PRO A 139 -8.02 15.57 -6.21
N ASN A 140 -8.87 16.30 -5.48
CA ASN A 140 -9.82 15.72 -4.55
C ASN A 140 -10.97 15.04 -5.34
N VAL A 141 -11.09 13.72 -5.19
CA VAL A 141 -12.06 12.92 -5.94
C VAL A 141 -13.49 13.15 -5.43
N LEU A 142 -13.68 13.16 -4.10
CA LEU A 142 -14.98 13.42 -3.49
C LEU A 142 -15.50 14.81 -3.84
N ALA A 143 -14.65 15.84 -3.76
CA ALA A 143 -14.96 17.19 -4.17
C ALA A 143 -15.38 17.25 -5.66
N SER A 144 -14.72 16.49 -6.50
CA SER A 144 -15.02 16.42 -7.92
C SER A 144 -16.36 15.75 -8.19
N ILE A 145 -16.74 14.69 -7.46
CA ILE A 145 -18.01 13.98 -7.63
C ILE A 145 -19.16 14.82 -7.05
N LEU A 146 -19.05 15.24 -5.79
CA LEU A 146 -20.10 15.97 -5.06
C LEU A 146 -20.27 17.43 -5.51
N ASN A 147 -19.30 17.98 -6.24
CA ASN A 147 -19.25 19.40 -6.63
C ASN A 147 -19.15 20.36 -5.44
N MET A 148 -18.45 19.95 -4.41
CA MET A 148 -18.15 20.73 -3.21
C MET A 148 -16.70 21.22 -3.25
N ARG A 149 -16.35 22.19 -2.41
CA ARG A 149 -14.96 22.60 -2.22
C ARG A 149 -14.21 21.56 -1.38
N SER A 150 -12.91 21.43 -1.63
CA SER A 150 -12.10 20.46 -0.87
C SER A 150 -12.08 20.76 0.63
N GLN A 151 -12.09 22.05 1.00
CA GLN A 151 -12.14 22.49 2.38
C GLN A 151 -13.45 22.10 3.05
N GLU A 152 -14.60 22.32 2.39
CA GLU A 152 -15.93 21.96 2.88
C GLU A 152 -16.04 20.46 3.19
N ILE A 153 -15.43 19.61 2.35
CA ILE A 153 -15.40 18.16 2.59
C ILE A 153 -14.52 17.82 3.79
N ASP A 154 -13.36 18.45 3.91
CA ASP A 154 -12.45 18.21 5.04
C ASP A 154 -13.12 18.61 6.36
N GLU A 155 -13.75 19.77 6.41
CA GLU A 155 -14.53 20.25 7.54
C GLU A 155 -15.70 19.34 7.89
N THR A 156 -16.41 18.81 6.87
CA THR A 156 -17.52 17.85 7.08
C THR A 156 -17.01 16.54 7.65
N VAL A 157 -15.92 15.97 7.09
CA VAL A 157 -15.34 14.71 7.56
C VAL A 157 -14.87 14.81 9.02
N HIS A 158 -14.36 15.98 9.43
CA HIS A 158 -13.89 16.23 10.79
C HIS A 158 -14.98 16.80 11.71
N PHE A 159 -16.25 16.70 11.32
CA PHE A 159 -17.40 17.08 12.14
C PHE A 159 -17.47 18.57 12.52
N GLN A 160 -16.86 19.44 11.70
CA GLN A 160 -16.90 20.89 11.90
C GLN A 160 -18.11 21.54 11.22
N THR A 161 -18.60 20.95 10.13
CA THR A 161 -19.74 21.45 9.36
C THR A 161 -20.75 20.34 9.09
N TYR A 162 -22.00 20.73 8.87
CA TYR A 162 -23.06 19.81 8.46
C TYR A 162 -23.36 19.94 6.98
N THR A 163 -23.85 18.89 6.38
CA THR A 163 -24.33 18.91 5.02
C THR A 163 -25.85 19.12 4.99
N ALA A 164 -26.30 19.98 4.11
CA ALA A 164 -27.71 20.17 3.83
C ALA A 164 -27.96 20.00 2.33
N SER A 165 -29.05 19.34 1.98
CA SER A 165 -29.46 19.18 0.58
C SER A 165 -30.69 19.99 0.28
N LYS A 166 -30.66 20.71 -0.85
CA LYS A 166 -31.83 21.36 -1.44
C LYS A 166 -32.37 20.47 -2.54
N PRO A 167 -33.67 20.19 -2.59
CA PRO A 167 -34.21 19.36 -3.66
C PRO A 167 -33.87 19.95 -5.02
N GLY A 168 -33.12 19.17 -5.79
CA GLY A 168 -32.86 19.40 -7.21
C GLY A 168 -31.56 20.07 -7.61
N THR A 169 -30.66 20.58 -6.72
CA THR A 169 -29.56 21.39 -7.25
C THR A 169 -28.21 21.34 -6.57
N GLN A 170 -28.06 21.52 -5.29
CA GLN A 170 -26.74 21.72 -4.69
C GLN A 170 -26.69 21.27 -3.23
N ASN A 171 -25.57 20.67 -2.84
CA ASN A 171 -25.25 20.39 -1.46
C ASN A 171 -24.60 21.64 -0.83
N TYR A 172 -24.97 21.94 0.39
CA TYR A 172 -24.45 23.08 1.16
C TYR A 172 -23.76 22.57 2.42
N CYS A 173 -22.69 23.23 2.82
CA CYS A 173 -22.10 23.04 4.12
C CYS A 173 -22.52 24.17 5.06
N LEU A 174 -23.00 23.82 6.23
CA LEU A 174 -23.40 24.75 7.28
C LEU A 174 -22.35 24.75 8.39
N HIS A 175 -21.82 25.91 8.72
CA HIS A 175 -20.84 26.04 9.80
C HIS A 175 -21.49 25.92 11.19
N GLY A 176 -20.70 25.51 12.18
CA GLY A 176 -21.19 25.13 13.52
C GLY A 176 -22.05 26.14 14.24
N GLY A 177 -21.89 27.46 14.01
CA GLY A 177 -22.70 28.49 14.63
C GLY A 177 -24.15 28.51 14.15
N VAL A 178 -24.37 28.47 12.84
CA VAL A 178 -25.72 28.41 12.23
C VAL A 178 -26.38 27.08 12.52
N GLN A 179 -25.60 26.06 12.66
CA GLN A 179 -26.05 24.74 12.97
C GLN A 179 -26.63 24.57 14.37
N TRP A 180 -26.07 25.26 15.38
CA TRP A 180 -26.68 25.30 16.70
C TRP A 180 -28.12 25.78 16.59
N PHE A 181 -28.40 26.79 15.80
CA PHE A 181 -29.71 27.26 15.51
C PHE A 181 -30.60 26.27 14.77
N VAL A 182 -30.05 25.60 13.75
CA VAL A 182 -30.81 24.60 12.98
C VAL A 182 -31.23 23.40 13.82
N ASN A 183 -30.38 22.94 14.74
CA ASN A 183 -30.67 21.81 15.60
C ASN A 183 -31.56 22.16 16.80
N HIS A 184 -31.51 23.43 17.26
CA HIS A 184 -32.28 23.91 18.42
C HIS A 184 -33.41 24.86 18.02
N TRP A 185 -33.68 24.98 16.71
CA TRP A 185 -34.70 25.86 16.22
C TRP A 185 -36.08 25.26 16.43
N GLU A 186 -36.76 25.82 17.38
CA GLU A 186 -38.20 25.64 17.51
C GLU A 186 -38.87 26.63 16.54
N PRO A 187 -39.82 26.18 15.68
CA PRO A 187 -40.47 27.04 14.67
C PRO A 187 -41.27 28.19 15.29
N MET A 188 -41.34 28.25 16.60
CA MET A 188 -42.04 29.26 17.38
C MET A 188 -41.15 30.35 18.02
N HIS A 189 -39.83 30.34 17.80
CA HIS A 189 -38.96 31.33 18.43
C HIS A 189 -38.99 32.64 17.61
N PRO A 190 -39.74 33.69 18.08
CA PRO A 190 -39.95 34.90 17.29
C PRO A 190 -38.68 35.72 17.04
N TYR A 191 -37.70 35.57 17.91
CA TYR A 191 -36.39 36.20 17.79
C TYR A 191 -35.57 35.73 16.56
N PHE A 192 -35.82 34.50 16.14
CA PHE A 192 -35.05 33.88 15.07
C PHE A 192 -35.60 34.22 13.68
N ALA A 193 -36.92 34.33 13.59
CA ALA A 193 -37.58 34.65 12.32
C ALA A 193 -37.40 36.13 11.93
N GLY A 194 -37.26 37.01 12.92
CA GLY A 194 -37.11 38.46 12.68
C GLY A 194 -35.69 38.91 12.36
N GLU A 195 -34.68 38.24 12.89
CA GLU A 195 -33.28 38.62 12.65
C GLU A 195 -32.69 38.05 11.35
N LEU A 196 -33.28 36.97 10.84
CA LEU A 196 -32.80 36.38 9.60
C LEU A 196 -33.33 37.07 8.34
N ASP A 197 -34.50 37.69 8.40
CA ASP A 197 -35.13 38.32 7.24
C ASP A 197 -34.49 39.65 6.82
N PRO A 198 -34.23 40.58 7.73
CA PRO A 198 -33.65 41.87 7.34
C PRO A 198 -32.11 41.84 7.22
N LEU A 199 -31.43 40.87 7.79
CA LEU A 199 -29.98 40.80 7.84
C LEU A 199 -29.37 39.99 6.70
N THR A 200 -30.18 39.30 5.91
CA THR A 200 -29.70 38.48 4.80
C THR A 200 -28.99 39.25 3.71
N ASP A 201 -29.27 40.54 3.56
CA ASP A 201 -28.62 41.39 2.58
C ASP A 201 -27.23 41.89 3.04
N THR A 202 -27.02 41.98 4.35
CA THR A 202 -25.83 42.60 4.94
C THR A 202 -24.95 41.65 5.74
N ALA A 203 -25.52 40.62 6.29
CA ALA A 203 -24.85 39.69 7.18
C ALA A 203 -24.84 38.25 6.61
N ALA A 204 -24.46 38.09 5.35
CA ALA A 204 -24.08 36.77 4.87
C ALA A 204 -22.64 36.48 5.29
N PRO A 205 -22.38 35.92 6.49
CA PRO A 205 -21.02 35.64 6.97
C PRO A 205 -20.38 34.48 6.23
N TRP A 206 -20.97 34.07 5.13
CA TRP A 206 -20.68 32.83 4.45
C TRP A 206 -20.02 33.06 3.10
N ASN A 207 -18.83 33.60 3.08
CA ASN A 207 -17.92 33.57 1.91
C ASN A 207 -18.60 33.80 0.53
N GLY A 208 -19.49 34.76 0.46
CA GLY A 208 -20.17 35.15 -0.79
C GLY A 208 -21.17 34.12 -1.34
N SER A 209 -21.56 33.12 -0.56
CA SER A 209 -22.71 32.27 -0.87
C SER A 209 -23.97 32.90 -0.29
N LYS A 210 -25.04 32.95 -1.08
CA LYS A 210 -26.34 33.43 -0.62
C LYS A 210 -26.76 32.65 0.62
N ALA A 211 -27.12 33.37 1.72
CA ALA A 211 -27.62 32.76 2.92
C ALA A 211 -28.82 31.85 2.55
N VAL A 212 -28.78 30.62 2.98
CA VAL A 212 -29.88 29.68 2.76
C VAL A 212 -30.79 29.77 3.95
N MET A 213 -32.01 30.28 3.73
CA MET A 213 -33.01 30.36 4.77
C MET A 213 -33.39 28.97 5.30
N PRO A 214 -33.53 28.77 6.61
CA PRO A 214 -33.90 27.46 7.18
C PRO A 214 -35.16 26.85 6.58
N SER A 215 -36.15 27.68 6.25
CA SER A 215 -37.37 27.25 5.55
C SER A 215 -37.15 26.66 4.14
N GLN A 216 -36.02 26.92 3.53
CA GLN A 216 -35.64 26.38 2.21
C GLN A 216 -34.84 25.06 2.31
N ILE A 217 -34.45 24.66 3.50
CA ILE A 217 -33.73 23.42 3.77
C ILE A 217 -34.76 22.33 4.06
N LYS A 218 -35.00 21.43 3.14
CA LYS A 218 -35.94 20.32 3.32
C LYS A 218 -35.38 19.18 4.16
N THR A 219 -34.08 18.95 4.08
CA THR A 219 -33.39 17.89 4.83
C THR A 219 -32.04 18.38 5.28
N ILE A 220 -31.79 18.32 6.58
CA ILE A 220 -30.46 18.48 7.16
C ILE A 220 -29.89 17.08 7.28
N GLU A 221 -28.77 16.87 6.65
CA GLU A 221 -28.10 15.58 6.69
C GLU A 221 -27.13 15.56 7.86
N ASN A 222 -26.80 14.36 8.31
CA ASN A 222 -25.83 14.15 9.38
C ASN A 222 -24.48 14.77 9.00
N CYS A 223 -23.58 14.94 9.97
CA CYS A 223 -22.22 15.32 9.71
C CYS A 223 -21.27 14.09 9.65
N GLY A 224 -20.05 14.34 9.19
CA GLY A 224 -19.04 13.31 9.11
C GLY A 224 -19.10 12.45 7.84
N ALA A 225 -18.42 11.32 7.91
CA ALA A 225 -18.33 10.40 6.77
C ALA A 225 -19.67 9.76 6.40
N GLU A 226 -20.60 9.62 7.35
CA GLU A 226 -21.94 9.06 7.12
C GLU A 226 -22.75 9.95 6.18
N ALA A 227 -22.76 11.27 6.42
CA ALA A 227 -23.41 12.22 5.54
C ALA A 227 -22.85 12.17 4.11
N LEU A 228 -21.52 12.07 3.98
CA LEU A 228 -20.90 11.91 2.66
C LEU A 228 -21.28 10.59 2.00
N GLN A 229 -21.40 9.51 2.75
CA GLN A 229 -21.83 8.21 2.24
C GLN A 229 -23.25 8.28 1.70
N GLU A 230 -24.18 8.90 2.41
CA GLU A 230 -25.56 9.11 1.96
C GLU A 230 -25.63 9.94 0.68
N LEU A 231 -24.89 11.06 0.61
CA LEU A 231 -24.80 11.88 -0.58
C LEU A 231 -24.26 11.09 -1.78
N LEU A 232 -23.24 10.25 -1.57
CA LEU A 232 -22.63 9.43 -2.62
C LEU A 232 -23.57 8.30 -3.09
N THR A 233 -24.35 7.72 -2.18
CA THR A 233 -25.34 6.67 -2.51
C THR A 233 -26.45 7.19 -3.41
N ARG A 234 -26.88 8.46 -3.20
CA ARG A 234 -27.91 9.11 -4.00
C ARG A 234 -27.50 9.49 -5.43
N ILE A 235 -26.19 9.39 -5.75
CA ILE A 235 -25.67 9.79 -7.07
C ILE A 235 -25.87 8.69 -8.09
N ASP A 236 -26.66 8.98 -9.14
CA ASP A 236 -26.66 8.19 -10.36
C ASP A 236 -25.50 8.60 -11.27
N LEU A 237 -24.50 7.69 -11.40
CA LEU A 237 -23.31 7.91 -12.21
C LEU A 237 -23.64 8.10 -13.70
N THR A 238 -24.69 7.44 -14.21
CA THR A 238 -25.07 7.51 -15.64
C THR A 238 -25.67 8.88 -15.96
N PHE A 239 -26.52 9.38 -15.08
CA PHE A 239 -27.09 10.71 -15.20
C PHE A 239 -26.00 11.79 -15.06
N LEU A 240 -25.15 11.68 -14.04
CA LEU A 240 -24.05 12.62 -13.80
C LEU A 240 -23.08 12.66 -15.00
N GLN A 241 -22.77 11.52 -15.59
CA GLN A 241 -21.93 11.42 -16.78
C GLN A 241 -22.53 12.19 -17.97
N ARG A 242 -23.83 12.00 -18.24
CA ARG A 242 -24.54 12.70 -19.33
C ARG A 242 -24.58 14.20 -19.09
N MET A 243 -24.88 14.61 -17.86
CA MET A 243 -24.91 16.02 -17.46
C MET A 243 -23.55 16.70 -17.62
N LEU A 244 -22.47 16.06 -17.12
CA LEU A 244 -21.11 16.59 -17.24
C LEU A 244 -20.64 16.65 -18.70
N ALA A 245 -20.99 15.66 -19.53
CA ALA A 245 -20.67 15.68 -20.95
C ALA A 245 -21.35 16.88 -21.68
N ARG A 246 -22.62 17.17 -21.35
CA ARG A 246 -23.32 18.36 -21.88
C ARG A 246 -22.66 19.67 -21.41
N LYS A 247 -22.34 19.77 -20.09
CA LYS A 247 -21.67 20.95 -19.52
C LYS A 247 -20.29 21.17 -20.16
N LEU A 248 -19.54 20.09 -20.39
CA LEU A 248 -18.25 20.14 -21.06
C LEU A 248 -18.36 20.62 -22.51
N LYS A 249 -19.32 20.07 -23.28
CA LYS A 249 -19.59 20.48 -24.65
C LYS A 249 -19.90 21.97 -24.73
N ASN A 250 -20.83 22.44 -23.91
CA ASN A 250 -21.21 23.86 -23.84
C ASN A 250 -20.02 24.76 -23.42
N ALA A 251 -19.17 24.31 -22.49
CA ALA A 251 -17.99 25.06 -22.07
C ALA A 251 -16.93 25.15 -23.20
N ILE A 252 -16.75 24.08 -23.98
CA ILE A 252 -15.85 24.05 -25.14
C ILE A 252 -16.37 25.01 -26.23
N GLU A 253 -17.67 24.99 -26.51
CA GLU A 253 -18.30 25.92 -27.49
C GLU A 253 -18.10 27.38 -27.06
N ARG A 254 -18.38 27.70 -25.78
CA ARG A 254 -18.11 29.03 -25.21
C ARG A 254 -16.63 29.44 -25.35
N LYS A 255 -15.69 28.51 -25.10
CA LYS A 255 -14.26 28.75 -25.30
C LYS A 255 -13.93 29.04 -26.76
N LYS A 256 -14.49 28.29 -27.71
CA LYS A 256 -14.32 28.50 -29.15
C LYS A 256 -14.88 29.87 -29.59
N LEU A 257 -16.06 30.25 -29.09
CA LEU A 257 -16.67 31.57 -29.39
C LEU A 257 -15.85 32.71 -28.81
N ALA A 258 -15.39 32.58 -27.54
CA ALA A 258 -14.54 33.57 -26.90
C ALA A 258 -13.20 33.74 -27.63
N SER A 259 -12.58 32.66 -28.09
CA SER A 259 -11.34 32.73 -28.87
C SER A 259 -11.54 33.34 -30.24
N LYS A 260 -12.68 33.10 -30.91
CA LYS A 260 -13.03 33.74 -32.18
C LYS A 260 -13.26 35.25 -32.00
N SER A 261 -13.95 35.67 -30.95
CA SER A 261 -14.19 37.08 -30.64
C SER A 261 -12.88 37.83 -30.35
N LEU A 262 -11.95 37.23 -29.64
CA LEU A 262 -10.62 37.78 -29.37
C LEU A 262 -9.80 37.97 -30.67
N ARG A 263 -9.80 36.96 -31.55
CA ARG A 263 -9.13 37.06 -32.85
C ARG A 263 -9.68 38.21 -33.69
N LYS A 264 -11.04 38.39 -33.68
CA LYS A 264 -11.68 39.54 -34.34
C LYS A 264 -11.31 40.88 -33.67
N GLN A 265 -11.26 40.95 -32.35
CA GLN A 265 -10.86 42.14 -31.58
C GLN A 265 -9.37 42.45 -31.75
N HIS A 266 -8.49 41.44 -31.79
CA HIS A 266 -7.05 41.64 -32.03
C HIS A 266 -6.78 42.19 -33.43
N LYS A 267 -7.52 41.74 -34.45
CA LYS A 267 -7.47 42.33 -35.80
C LYS A 267 -7.94 43.79 -35.82
N ARG A 268 -8.90 44.19 -34.97
CA ARG A 268 -9.44 45.55 -34.87
C ARG A 268 -8.63 46.45 -33.92
N ARG A 269 -7.88 45.90 -32.94
CA ARG A 269 -7.20 46.62 -31.84
C ARG A 269 -5.68 46.67 -31.96
N LYS A 270 -5.09 46.77 -33.16
CA LYS A 270 -3.70 47.20 -33.28
C LYS A 270 -3.43 48.61 -32.68
N LYS A 271 -4.44 49.27 -32.07
CA LYS A 271 -4.39 50.65 -31.58
C LYS A 271 -4.82 50.93 -30.12
N ALA A 272 -5.06 49.95 -29.24
CA ALA A 272 -5.46 50.29 -27.85
C ALA A 272 -5.00 49.30 -26.77
N LYS A 273 -4.28 49.79 -25.80
CA LYS A 273 -3.73 49.19 -24.58
C LYS A 273 -4.79 48.82 -23.51
N LEU A 274 -5.77 47.95 -23.75
CA LEU A 274 -6.77 47.49 -22.73
C LEU A 274 -6.95 45.98 -22.75
N LEU A 275 -5.90 45.26 -22.39
CA LEU A 275 -5.81 43.79 -22.45
C LEU A 275 -6.27 43.07 -21.17
N GLY A 276 -6.40 43.69 -20.01
CA GLY A 276 -6.52 43.00 -18.72
C GLY A 276 -7.81 42.24 -18.47
N ARG A 277 -9.01 42.74 -18.90
CA ARG A 277 -10.33 42.12 -18.55
C ARG A 277 -10.75 40.97 -19.47
N SER A 278 -10.30 40.93 -20.71
CA SER A 278 -10.67 39.88 -21.68
C SER A 278 -9.93 38.57 -21.39
N ASP A 279 -8.71 38.65 -20.88
CA ASP A 279 -7.86 37.51 -20.59
C ASP A 279 -8.34 36.75 -19.32
N GLN A 280 -8.82 37.51 -18.31
CA GLN A 280 -9.43 36.88 -17.12
C GLN A 280 -10.69 36.06 -17.43
N LYS A 281 -11.57 36.54 -18.34
CA LYS A 281 -12.77 35.81 -18.77
C LYS A 281 -12.40 34.52 -19.51
N ASN A 282 -11.39 34.55 -20.37
CA ASN A 282 -10.92 33.37 -21.09
C ASN A 282 -10.21 32.36 -20.19
N TYR A 283 -9.43 32.85 -19.22
CA TYR A 283 -8.83 32.01 -18.20
C TYR A 283 -9.91 31.26 -17.40
N GLY A 284 -10.95 31.95 -16.93
CA GLY A 284 -12.07 31.34 -16.21
C GLY A 284 -12.81 30.26 -17.02
N ILE A 285 -13.03 30.47 -18.33
CA ILE A 285 -13.63 29.47 -19.20
C ILE A 285 -12.71 28.25 -19.37
N THR A 286 -11.40 28.50 -19.52
CA THR A 286 -10.42 27.41 -19.67
C THR A 286 -10.32 26.56 -18.40
N VAL A 287 -10.37 27.16 -17.21
CA VAL A 287 -10.43 26.46 -15.93
C VAL A 287 -11.67 25.59 -15.84
N LYS A 288 -12.86 26.13 -16.19
CA LYS A 288 -14.13 25.36 -16.20
C LYS A 288 -14.06 24.15 -17.13
N VAL A 289 -13.50 24.30 -18.35
CA VAL A 289 -13.31 23.17 -19.27
C VAL A 289 -12.42 22.09 -18.66
N LYS A 290 -11.28 22.45 -18.06
CA LYS A 290 -10.39 21.51 -17.39
C LYS A 290 -11.08 20.79 -16.21
N THR A 291 -11.85 21.53 -15.43
CA THR A 291 -12.59 20.97 -14.28
C THR A 291 -13.66 19.99 -14.73
N TYR A 292 -14.50 20.33 -15.72
CA TYR A 292 -15.52 19.42 -16.23
C TYR A 292 -14.93 18.20 -16.93
N ALA A 293 -13.82 18.35 -17.66
CA ALA A 293 -13.13 17.23 -18.29
C ALA A 293 -12.62 16.23 -17.23
N ARG A 294 -11.95 16.72 -16.19
CA ARG A 294 -11.44 15.90 -15.10
C ARG A 294 -12.55 15.20 -14.33
N ARG A 295 -13.63 15.92 -14.00
CA ARG A 295 -14.80 15.33 -13.34
C ARG A 295 -15.44 14.23 -14.19
N LEU A 296 -15.60 14.48 -15.47
CA LEU A 296 -16.16 13.49 -16.41
C LEU A 296 -15.28 12.24 -16.51
N GLU A 297 -13.97 12.39 -16.48
CA GLU A 297 -13.01 11.28 -16.50
C GLU A 297 -13.17 10.39 -15.26
N PHE A 298 -13.24 10.98 -14.05
CA PHE A 298 -13.49 10.23 -12.82
C PHE A 298 -14.82 9.47 -12.86
N VAL A 299 -15.90 10.14 -13.23
CA VAL A 299 -17.23 9.53 -13.29
C VAL A 299 -17.27 8.40 -14.32
N ARG A 300 -16.64 8.59 -15.48
CA ARG A 300 -16.53 7.55 -16.52
C ARG A 300 -15.72 6.34 -16.03
N SER A 301 -14.63 6.56 -15.32
CA SER A 301 -13.81 5.47 -14.81
C SER A 301 -14.56 4.62 -13.78
N LEU A 302 -15.35 5.23 -12.91
CA LEU A 302 -16.22 4.53 -11.96
C LEU A 302 -17.34 3.76 -12.69
N ALA A 303 -18.03 4.42 -13.61
CA ALA A 303 -19.15 3.82 -14.36
C ALA A 303 -18.70 2.62 -15.21
N ARG A 304 -17.57 2.73 -15.93
CA ARG A 304 -17.04 1.63 -16.76
C ARG A 304 -16.69 0.38 -15.95
N LYS A 305 -16.27 0.54 -14.70
CA LYS A 305 -15.86 -0.54 -13.82
C LYS A 305 -16.99 -1.04 -12.90
N GLY A 306 -18.18 -0.45 -12.97
CA GLY A 306 -19.30 -0.76 -12.08
C GLY A 306 -19.04 -0.45 -10.62
N LEU A 307 -18.12 0.49 -10.33
CA LEU A 307 -17.71 0.86 -8.98
C LEU A 307 -18.67 1.90 -8.42
N ARG A 308 -19.09 1.70 -7.16
CA ARG A 308 -19.94 2.67 -6.46
C ARG A 308 -19.09 3.69 -5.71
N PRO A 309 -19.40 5.00 -5.81
CA PRO A 309 -18.63 6.03 -5.14
C PRO A 309 -18.73 5.96 -3.61
N GLU A 310 -19.81 5.38 -3.05
CA GLU A 310 -19.98 5.16 -1.62
C GLU A 310 -18.88 4.29 -0.98
N TRP A 311 -18.20 3.43 -1.78
CA TRP A 311 -17.10 2.59 -1.30
C TRP A 311 -15.82 3.36 -0.95
N MET A 312 -15.78 4.66 -1.23
CA MET A 312 -14.72 5.56 -0.75
C MET A 312 -14.85 5.87 0.75
N VAL A 313 -15.97 5.49 1.33
CA VAL A 313 -16.25 5.59 2.77
C VAL A 313 -16.26 4.17 3.33
N LEU A 314 -15.43 3.94 4.34
CA LEU A 314 -15.19 2.62 4.92
C LEU A 314 -16.12 2.37 6.10
N SER A 315 -17.02 1.42 6.00
CA SER A 315 -17.78 0.86 7.13
C SER A 315 -17.05 -0.32 7.80
N VAL A 316 -16.15 -0.96 7.05
CA VAL A 316 -15.29 -2.06 7.52
C VAL A 316 -13.84 -1.72 7.20
N PHE A 317 -13.01 -1.68 8.23
CA PHE A 317 -11.59 -1.37 8.08
C PHE A 317 -10.78 -2.66 7.93
N PRO A 318 -9.99 -2.83 6.85
CA PRO A 318 -9.19 -4.03 6.64
C PRO A 318 -7.94 -4.03 7.53
N VAL A 319 -7.58 -5.19 8.06
CA VAL A 319 -6.37 -5.37 8.85
C VAL A 319 -5.41 -6.29 8.12
N LEU A 320 -4.18 -5.82 7.94
CA LEU A 320 -3.12 -6.56 7.25
C LEU A 320 -2.77 -7.86 7.98
N PRO A 321 -2.28 -8.88 7.25
CA PRO A 321 -1.75 -10.10 7.83
C PRO A 321 -0.64 -9.83 8.86
N PRO A 322 -0.53 -10.66 9.92
CA PRO A 322 0.46 -10.46 10.98
C PRO A 322 1.92 -10.44 10.51
N ASP A 323 2.27 -11.26 9.53
CA ASP A 323 3.64 -11.34 9.01
C ASP A 323 4.06 -10.09 8.22
N LEU A 324 3.11 -9.27 7.75
CA LEU A 324 3.38 -7.98 7.12
C LEU A 324 3.57 -6.85 8.15
N ARG A 325 3.21 -7.09 9.43
CA ARG A 325 3.40 -6.19 10.57
C ARG A 325 3.95 -6.93 11.79
N PRO A 326 5.13 -7.55 11.66
CA PRO A 326 5.62 -8.50 12.65
C PRO A 326 5.90 -7.85 14.01
N MET A 327 5.84 -8.68 15.05
CA MET A 327 6.33 -8.40 16.39
C MET A 327 7.41 -9.42 16.70
N ILE A 328 8.65 -8.96 16.92
CA ILE A 328 9.83 -9.80 17.09
C ILE A 328 10.38 -9.58 18.50
N GLN A 329 10.63 -10.65 19.21
CA GLN A 329 11.31 -10.61 20.50
C GLN A 329 12.82 -10.45 20.27
N MET A 330 13.41 -9.45 20.89
CA MET A 330 14.87 -9.24 20.90
C MET A 330 15.53 -10.10 21.99
N SER A 331 16.83 -10.34 21.85
CA SER A 331 17.64 -11.05 22.85
C SER A 331 17.62 -10.38 24.24
N SER A 332 17.34 -9.08 24.29
CA SER A 332 17.18 -8.30 25.53
C SER A 332 15.81 -8.49 26.22
N GLY A 333 14.95 -9.40 25.76
CA GLY A 333 13.58 -9.58 26.28
C GLY A 333 12.57 -8.51 25.84
N ARG A 334 13.00 -7.46 25.15
CA ARG A 334 12.12 -6.42 24.61
C ARG A 334 11.51 -6.86 23.28
N PHE A 335 10.33 -6.29 22.94
CA PHE A 335 9.69 -6.54 21.66
C PHE A 335 9.93 -5.38 20.71
N ALA A 336 10.38 -5.69 19.49
CA ALA A 336 10.34 -4.77 18.37
C ALA A 336 9.05 -5.00 17.61
N THR A 337 8.23 -3.98 17.45
CA THR A 337 6.96 -4.06 16.74
C THR A 337 6.92 -3.11 15.56
N SER A 338 6.13 -3.46 14.54
CA SER A 338 5.79 -2.53 13.47
C SER A 338 4.87 -1.44 14.02
N ASP A 339 5.07 -0.20 13.59
CA ASP A 339 4.24 0.95 13.98
C ASP A 339 2.76 0.78 13.64
N LEU A 340 2.45 0.01 12.60
CA LEU A 340 1.07 -0.30 12.23
C LEU A 340 0.30 -0.97 13.37
N ASN A 341 0.96 -1.77 14.20
CA ASN A 341 0.29 -2.43 15.33
C ASN A 341 -0.22 -1.39 16.34
N ASP A 342 0.56 -0.37 16.65
CA ASP A 342 0.14 0.69 17.56
C ASP A 342 -0.97 1.58 16.97
N LEU A 343 -0.92 1.83 15.66
CA LEU A 343 -1.96 2.56 14.96
C LEU A 343 -3.28 1.77 14.93
N TYR A 344 -3.25 0.45 14.64
CA TYR A 344 -4.43 -0.41 14.74
C TYR A 344 -4.98 -0.48 16.18
N ARG A 345 -4.11 -0.58 17.18
CA ARG A 345 -4.52 -0.55 18.59
C ARG A 345 -5.29 0.74 18.91
N ARG A 346 -4.79 1.90 18.48
CA ARG A 346 -5.48 3.19 18.66
C ARG A 346 -6.88 3.19 18.03
N LEU A 347 -7.01 2.69 16.79
CA LEU A 347 -8.31 2.60 16.13
C LEU A 347 -9.28 1.71 16.91
N ILE A 348 -8.83 0.52 17.35
CA ILE A 348 -9.66 -0.42 18.11
C ILE A 348 -10.05 0.17 19.48
N TYR A 349 -9.14 0.84 20.19
CA TYR A 349 -9.47 1.51 21.45
C TYR A 349 -10.51 2.61 21.26
N ARG A 350 -10.41 3.42 20.18
CA ARG A 350 -11.42 4.43 19.86
C ARG A 350 -12.77 3.79 19.53
N LYS A 351 -12.77 2.71 18.74
CA LYS A 351 -13.98 1.93 18.44
C LYS A 351 -14.62 1.41 19.73
N ILE A 352 -13.88 0.71 20.59
CA ILE A 352 -14.41 0.13 21.84
C ILE A 352 -14.92 1.23 22.78
N ARG A 353 -14.20 2.35 22.88
CA ARG A 353 -14.63 3.48 23.69
C ARG A 353 -15.97 4.02 23.19
N PHE A 354 -16.09 4.25 21.89
CA PHE A 354 -17.32 4.73 21.28
C PHE A 354 -18.49 3.74 21.46
N GLU A 355 -18.24 2.44 21.29
CA GLU A 355 -19.26 1.40 21.50
C GLU A 355 -19.72 1.32 22.95
N LYS A 356 -18.80 1.42 23.91
CA LYS A 356 -19.15 1.50 25.34
C LYS A 356 -19.95 2.76 25.66
N PHE A 357 -19.57 3.88 25.06
CA PHE A 357 -20.25 5.14 25.27
C PHE A 357 -21.72 5.06 24.81
N LEU A 358 -21.95 4.49 23.62
CA LEU A 358 -23.31 4.25 23.10
C LEU A 358 -24.10 3.19 23.88
N SER A 359 -23.43 2.26 24.58
CA SER A 359 -24.11 1.24 25.39
C SER A 359 -24.49 1.71 26.80
N LEU A 360 -23.86 2.76 27.30
CA LEU A 360 -24.09 3.31 28.64
C LEU A 360 -25.20 4.37 28.67
N PHE A 361 -25.44 5.01 27.55
CA PHE A 361 -26.39 6.09 27.42
C PHE A 361 -27.31 5.84 26.23
N ASP A 362 -28.61 6.09 26.39
CA ASP A 362 -29.52 6.12 25.25
C ASP A 362 -29.16 7.28 24.33
N GLU A 363 -29.26 7.06 23.02
CA GLU A 363 -28.81 8.03 22.00
C GLU A 363 -29.48 9.42 22.17
N GLU A 364 -30.69 9.49 22.76
CA GLU A 364 -31.44 10.71 22.99
C GLU A 364 -30.86 11.61 24.12
N PHE A 365 -30.16 11.03 25.10
CA PHE A 365 -29.58 11.76 26.24
C PHE A 365 -28.13 12.16 26.06
N LEU A 366 -27.50 11.75 24.99
CA LEU A 366 -26.07 12.01 24.73
C LEU A 366 -25.87 13.40 24.13
N PRO A 367 -25.02 14.25 24.74
CA PRO A 367 -24.63 15.52 24.13
C PRO A 367 -23.95 15.28 22.77
N ASP A 368 -24.55 15.81 21.73
CA ASP A 368 -24.11 15.69 20.34
C ASP A 368 -22.61 16.08 20.15
N LEU A 369 -22.15 17.04 20.95
CA LEU A 369 -20.74 17.46 20.96
C LEU A 369 -19.77 16.33 21.33
N LEU A 370 -20.13 15.49 22.31
CA LEU A 370 -19.27 14.37 22.74
C LEU A 370 -19.24 13.26 21.70
N ILE A 371 -20.38 12.94 21.10
CA ILE A 371 -20.49 11.98 20.00
C ILE A 371 -19.58 12.41 18.85
N ARG A 372 -19.66 13.65 18.42
CA ARG A 372 -18.84 14.21 17.33
C ARG A 372 -17.36 14.18 17.66
N HIS A 373 -17.01 14.55 18.89
CA HIS A 373 -15.61 14.50 19.31
C HIS A 373 -15.04 13.09 19.22
N ASP A 374 -15.75 12.08 19.73
CA ASP A 374 -15.29 10.70 19.66
C ASP A 374 -15.25 10.15 18.22
N LEU A 375 -16.19 10.55 17.36
CA LEU A 375 -16.19 10.21 15.93
C LEU A 375 -15.03 10.91 15.19
N CYS A 376 -14.74 12.17 15.51
CA CYS A 376 -13.58 12.88 14.97
C CYS A 376 -12.27 12.15 15.33
N LEU A 377 -12.13 11.73 16.60
CA LEU A 377 -10.99 10.96 17.05
C LEU A 377 -10.91 9.58 16.38
N LEU A 378 -12.04 8.96 16.05
CA LEU A 378 -12.08 7.70 15.30
C LEU A 378 -11.61 7.92 13.85
N GLN A 379 -12.07 8.99 13.20
CA GLN A 379 -11.62 9.39 11.86
C GLN A 379 -10.12 9.69 11.84
N GLU A 380 -9.60 10.47 12.78
CA GLU A 380 -8.16 10.75 12.91
C GLU A 380 -7.33 9.47 13.11
N ALA A 381 -7.84 8.51 13.90
CA ALA A 381 -7.16 7.23 14.08
C ALA A 381 -7.11 6.42 12.78
N ALA A 382 -8.18 6.42 11.98
CA ALA A 382 -8.21 5.78 10.67
C ALA A 382 -7.26 6.48 9.68
N ASP A 383 -7.26 7.81 9.65
CA ASP A 383 -6.38 8.60 8.80
C ASP A 383 -4.90 8.37 9.13
N SER A 384 -4.56 8.26 10.41
CA SER A 384 -3.18 7.98 10.85
C SER A 384 -2.65 6.63 10.36
N ILE A 385 -3.51 5.62 10.19
CA ILE A 385 -3.10 4.33 9.62
C ILE A 385 -2.81 4.46 8.13
N ILE A 386 -3.64 5.22 7.41
CA ILE A 386 -3.54 5.37 5.95
C ILE A 386 -2.35 6.27 5.61
N ASP A 387 -2.31 7.50 6.12
CA ASP A 387 -1.24 8.47 5.87
C ASP A 387 -1.04 9.45 7.03
N ASN A 388 -0.24 9.05 8.00
CA ASN A 388 0.06 9.86 9.18
C ASN A 388 0.86 11.13 8.86
N GLY A 389 1.62 11.13 7.76
CA GLY A 389 2.48 12.25 7.39
C GLY A 389 1.73 13.49 6.89
N ARG A 390 0.48 13.33 6.45
CA ARG A 390 -0.37 14.42 5.95
C ARG A 390 -1.29 15.04 6.99
N LEU A 391 -1.31 14.48 8.18
CA LEU A 391 -2.07 15.04 9.29
C LEU A 391 -1.37 16.28 9.84
N GLU A 392 -2.12 17.31 10.20
CA GLU A 392 -1.58 18.51 10.87
C GLU A 392 -0.88 18.15 12.18
N LYS A 393 -1.48 17.24 12.93
CA LYS A 393 -0.92 16.69 14.16
C LYS A 393 -0.70 15.18 13.99
N PRO A 394 0.43 14.75 13.44
CA PRO A 394 0.68 13.35 13.23
C PRO A 394 0.75 12.58 14.55
N ALA A 395 0.25 11.37 14.56
CA ALA A 395 0.38 10.46 15.69
C ALA A 395 1.86 10.16 15.94
N GLN A 396 2.34 10.39 17.16
CA GLN A 396 3.76 10.31 17.53
C GLN A 396 4.02 9.21 18.54
N ARG A 397 5.25 8.68 18.50
CA ARG A 397 5.83 7.84 19.55
C ARG A 397 6.23 8.68 20.76
N PRO A 398 6.51 8.06 21.93
CA PRO A 398 7.05 8.78 23.09
C PRO A 398 8.27 9.66 22.75
N ASN A 399 9.09 9.24 21.78
CA ASN A 399 10.27 9.97 21.30
C ASN A 399 9.95 11.11 20.32
N ARG A 400 8.71 11.56 20.22
CA ARG A 400 8.21 12.61 19.30
C ARG A 400 8.43 12.32 17.80
N LYS A 401 8.87 11.11 17.44
CA LYS A 401 8.92 10.69 16.03
C LYS A 401 7.55 10.23 15.56
N PRO A 402 7.08 10.63 14.36
CA PRO A 402 5.81 10.18 13.85
C PRO A 402 5.83 8.67 13.58
N PHE A 403 4.69 8.01 13.79
CA PHE A 403 4.53 6.60 13.40
C PHE A 403 4.53 6.47 11.87
N LYS A 404 5.12 5.38 11.37
CA LYS A 404 5.07 5.03 9.95
C LYS A 404 3.70 4.46 9.61
N SER A 405 3.00 5.13 8.69
CA SER A 405 1.70 4.73 8.14
C SER A 405 1.86 3.79 6.93
N LEU A 406 0.74 3.29 6.39
CA LEU A 406 0.72 2.46 5.18
C LEU A 406 1.35 3.20 3.99
N THR A 407 1.00 4.47 3.78
CA THR A 407 1.58 5.30 2.71
C THR A 407 3.09 5.43 2.86
N SER A 408 3.58 5.68 4.07
CA SER A 408 5.03 5.81 4.33
C SER A 408 5.81 4.51 4.20
N ILE A 409 5.15 3.34 4.31
CA ILE A 409 5.78 2.04 4.02
C ILE A 409 5.96 1.83 2.51
N ILE A 410 5.07 2.39 1.69
CA ILE A 410 5.05 2.20 0.23
C ILE A 410 5.86 3.30 -0.47
N GLU A 411 5.68 4.54 -0.05
CA GLU A 411 6.22 5.76 -0.67
C GLU A 411 7.60 6.16 -0.12
N GLY A 412 8.34 6.95 -0.90
CA GLY A 412 9.59 7.58 -0.49
C GLY A 412 10.84 6.72 -0.70
N LYS A 413 12.01 7.25 -0.26
CA LYS A 413 13.34 6.63 -0.44
C LYS A 413 13.47 5.27 0.25
N HIS A 414 12.81 5.12 1.39
CA HIS A 414 12.81 3.90 2.21
C HIS A 414 11.52 3.09 2.06
N GLY A 415 10.67 3.45 1.09
CA GLY A 415 9.45 2.74 0.79
C GLY A 415 9.67 1.46 0.01
N ARG A 416 8.65 0.60 0.00
CA ARG A 416 8.69 -0.74 -0.62
C ARG A 416 9.07 -0.69 -2.10
N PHE A 417 8.57 0.29 -2.85
CA PHE A 417 8.88 0.42 -4.27
C PHE A 417 10.37 0.68 -4.52
N ARG A 418 10.93 1.72 -3.92
CA ARG A 418 12.33 2.11 -4.18
C ARG A 418 13.34 1.19 -3.50
N GLN A 419 13.08 0.70 -2.30
CA GLN A 419 14.03 -0.05 -1.51
C GLN A 419 14.01 -1.56 -1.79
N ASN A 420 12.85 -2.13 -2.16
CA ASN A 420 12.68 -3.59 -2.23
C ASN A 420 12.20 -4.11 -3.60
N LEU A 421 11.58 -3.27 -4.45
CA LEU A 421 11.04 -3.70 -5.75
C LEU A 421 11.89 -3.22 -6.92
N LEU A 422 12.25 -1.94 -6.97
CA LEU A 422 13.11 -1.40 -8.03
C LEU A 422 14.58 -1.85 -7.90
N GLY A 423 15.01 -2.17 -6.69
CA GLY A 423 16.33 -2.69 -6.41
C GLY A 423 16.33 -3.52 -5.15
N LYS A 424 17.05 -4.63 -5.14
CA LYS A 424 17.19 -5.54 -4.00
C LYS A 424 18.66 -5.81 -3.75
N ARG A 425 19.01 -6.08 -2.48
CA ARG A 425 20.28 -6.74 -2.19
C ARG A 425 20.18 -8.18 -2.63
N VAL A 426 21.20 -8.65 -3.33
CA VAL A 426 21.22 -10.00 -3.91
C VAL A 426 22.32 -10.83 -3.25
N ASP A 427 22.04 -12.12 -3.08
CA ASP A 427 23.02 -13.10 -2.65
C ASP A 427 24.00 -13.43 -3.78
N TYR A 428 25.04 -14.18 -3.49
CA TYR A 428 26.09 -14.55 -4.45
C TYR A 428 26.74 -13.33 -5.12
N SER A 429 26.95 -12.31 -4.34
CA SER A 429 27.66 -11.09 -4.72
C SER A 429 28.69 -10.72 -3.65
N GLY A 430 29.81 -10.17 -4.09
CA GLY A 430 30.87 -9.72 -3.22
C GLY A 430 31.43 -8.38 -3.68
N ARG A 431 32.29 -7.78 -2.86
CA ARG A 431 32.96 -6.53 -3.19
C ARG A 431 34.40 -6.57 -2.72
N SER A 432 35.33 -6.13 -3.56
CA SER A 432 36.74 -5.99 -3.20
C SER A 432 37.39 -4.84 -3.94
N VAL A 433 38.59 -4.47 -3.48
CA VAL A 433 39.45 -3.47 -4.15
C VAL A 433 39.94 -4.03 -5.48
N ILE A 434 40.11 -3.16 -6.47
CA ILE A 434 40.64 -3.50 -7.79
C ILE A 434 42.12 -3.15 -7.87
N VAL A 435 42.85 -3.99 -8.61
CA VAL A 435 44.26 -3.76 -8.97
C VAL A 435 44.47 -4.06 -10.45
N VAL A 436 45.52 -3.50 -11.01
CA VAL A 436 45.85 -3.73 -12.42
C VAL A 436 46.31 -5.16 -12.69
N GLY A 437 45.79 -5.77 -13.75
CA GLY A 437 46.15 -7.10 -14.20
C GLY A 437 46.62 -7.10 -15.69
N PRO A 438 47.82 -6.62 -16.00
CA PRO A 438 48.27 -6.45 -17.38
C PRO A 438 48.46 -7.79 -18.14
N LYS A 439 48.60 -8.89 -17.41
CA LYS A 439 48.76 -10.24 -17.99
C LYS A 439 47.44 -10.93 -18.36
N LEU A 440 46.31 -10.36 -17.92
CA LEU A 440 44.98 -10.88 -18.20
C LEU A 440 44.61 -10.63 -19.67
N ARG A 441 43.85 -11.55 -20.27
CA ARG A 441 43.17 -11.29 -21.53
C ARG A 441 41.99 -10.34 -21.34
N LEU A 442 41.53 -9.70 -22.40
CA LEU A 442 40.46 -8.70 -22.33
C LEU A 442 39.14 -9.23 -21.74
N HIS A 443 38.83 -10.50 -21.95
CA HIS A 443 37.66 -11.17 -21.42
C HIS A 443 37.85 -11.80 -20.03
N GLN A 444 39.05 -11.69 -19.47
CA GLN A 444 39.42 -12.33 -18.21
C GLN A 444 39.46 -11.31 -17.06
N CYS A 445 39.11 -11.76 -15.87
CA CYS A 445 39.32 -11.02 -14.61
C CYS A 445 39.99 -11.95 -13.58
N GLY A 446 40.80 -11.35 -12.71
CA GLY A 446 41.40 -12.09 -11.60
C GLY A 446 40.50 -12.03 -10.39
N LEU A 447 40.06 -13.16 -9.86
CA LEU A 447 39.18 -13.24 -8.68
C LEU A 447 39.91 -13.89 -7.50
N PRO A 448 39.89 -13.32 -6.29
CA PRO A 448 40.43 -13.93 -5.08
C PRO A 448 39.81 -15.30 -4.81
N ARG A 449 40.65 -16.34 -4.55
CA ARG A 449 40.17 -17.69 -4.25
C ARG A 449 39.18 -17.77 -3.12
N GLU A 450 39.42 -17.03 -2.04
CA GLU A 450 38.51 -16.99 -0.87
C GLU A 450 37.14 -16.41 -1.24
N MET A 451 37.10 -15.35 -2.02
CA MET A 451 35.86 -14.76 -2.53
C MET A 451 35.15 -15.71 -3.49
N ALA A 452 35.87 -16.33 -4.39
CA ALA A 452 35.29 -17.29 -5.32
C ALA A 452 34.62 -18.47 -4.59
N LEU A 453 35.25 -19.00 -3.54
CA LEU A 453 34.68 -20.09 -2.74
C LEU A 453 33.32 -19.74 -2.13
N GLU A 454 33.20 -18.53 -1.61
CA GLU A 454 31.91 -18.06 -1.04
C GLU A 454 30.87 -17.80 -2.12
N LEU A 455 31.26 -17.19 -3.25
CA LEU A 455 30.35 -16.86 -4.33
C LEU A 455 29.84 -18.09 -5.09
N PHE A 456 30.72 -19.06 -5.38
CA PHE A 456 30.39 -20.29 -6.08
C PHE A 456 29.96 -21.43 -5.15
N GLN A 457 29.71 -21.18 -3.89
CA GLN A 457 29.33 -22.17 -2.88
C GLN A 457 28.27 -23.19 -3.36
N PRO A 458 27.14 -22.82 -3.97
CA PRO A 458 26.15 -23.80 -4.40
C PRO A 458 26.65 -24.76 -5.46
N PHE A 459 27.47 -24.26 -6.39
CA PHE A 459 28.04 -25.08 -7.46
C PHE A 459 29.12 -26.05 -6.94
N VAL A 460 29.96 -25.59 -6.03
CA VAL A 460 30.95 -26.42 -5.36
C VAL A 460 30.29 -27.50 -4.49
N ILE A 461 29.22 -27.17 -3.77
CA ILE A 461 28.43 -28.16 -3.00
C ILE A 461 27.86 -29.22 -3.94
N ARG A 462 27.33 -28.81 -5.09
CA ARG A 462 26.81 -29.74 -6.08
C ARG A 462 27.88 -30.67 -6.61
N ALA A 463 29.02 -30.13 -7.01
CA ALA A 463 30.15 -30.93 -7.53
C ALA A 463 30.70 -31.89 -6.44
N LEU A 464 30.78 -31.46 -5.18
CA LEU A 464 31.14 -32.32 -4.05
C LEU A 464 30.18 -33.50 -3.85
N LEU A 465 28.89 -33.31 -4.08
CA LEU A 465 27.88 -34.37 -3.95
C LEU A 465 27.94 -35.35 -5.16
N GLU A 466 28.24 -34.85 -6.35
CA GLU A 466 28.28 -35.62 -7.58
C GLU A 466 29.62 -36.38 -7.70
N GLU A 467 30.77 -35.74 -7.48
CA GLU A 467 32.10 -36.26 -7.77
C GLU A 467 32.78 -36.94 -6.57
N SER A 468 32.57 -36.38 -5.33
CA SER A 468 33.34 -36.83 -4.16
C SER A 468 32.62 -37.84 -3.28
N GLY A 469 31.42 -38.30 -3.68
CA GLY A 469 30.64 -39.29 -2.92
C GLY A 469 30.16 -38.81 -1.54
N VAL A 470 30.14 -37.52 -1.29
CA VAL A 470 29.62 -36.93 -0.03
C VAL A 470 28.12 -37.09 0.02
N LYS A 471 27.61 -37.89 0.97
CA LYS A 471 26.21 -38.26 1.04
C LYS A 471 25.22 -37.14 1.47
N ASN A 472 25.71 -36.11 2.13
CA ASN A 472 24.82 -35.09 2.73
C ASN A 472 25.35 -33.65 2.53
N ILE A 473 24.45 -32.71 2.25
CA ILE A 473 24.76 -31.26 2.15
C ILE A 473 25.46 -30.72 3.41
N ARG A 474 25.11 -31.25 4.59
CA ARG A 474 25.76 -30.86 5.86
C ARG A 474 27.25 -31.26 5.88
N ALA A 475 27.58 -32.44 5.40
CA ALA A 475 28.95 -32.90 5.29
C ALA A 475 29.73 -32.08 4.25
N ALA A 476 29.14 -31.76 3.11
CA ALA A 476 29.74 -30.87 2.09
C ALA A 476 30.02 -29.47 2.66
N LYS A 477 29.11 -28.86 3.43
CA LYS A 477 29.33 -27.58 4.10
C LYS A 477 30.47 -27.64 5.13
N ASN A 478 30.58 -28.72 5.87
CA ASN A 478 31.68 -28.92 6.82
C ASN A 478 33.04 -29.05 6.09
N LEU A 479 33.09 -29.72 4.91
CA LEU A 479 34.27 -29.76 4.08
C LEU A 479 34.66 -28.39 3.53
N LEU A 480 33.69 -27.61 3.07
CA LEU A 480 33.93 -26.22 2.66
C LEU A 480 34.53 -25.37 3.78
N GLN A 481 34.09 -25.54 5.02
CA GLN A 481 34.64 -24.81 6.17
C GLN A 481 36.10 -25.24 6.47
N ARG A 482 36.42 -26.52 6.31
CA ARG A 482 37.78 -27.06 6.54
C ARG A 482 38.76 -26.74 5.41
N ARG A 483 38.27 -26.40 4.20
CA ARG A 483 39.05 -25.99 3.03
C ARG A 483 40.18 -26.97 2.65
N PRO A 484 39.96 -28.30 2.52
CA PRO A 484 40.99 -29.23 2.06
C PRO A 484 41.35 -28.92 0.58
N GLN A 485 42.51 -29.42 0.11
CA GLN A 485 43.00 -29.17 -1.24
C GLN A 485 41.99 -29.56 -2.31
N MET A 486 41.30 -30.68 -2.12
CA MET A 486 40.24 -31.17 -3.03
C MET A 486 39.15 -30.13 -3.31
N VAL A 487 38.82 -29.27 -2.33
CA VAL A 487 37.82 -28.22 -2.53
C VAL A 487 38.34 -27.13 -3.48
N TRP A 488 39.64 -26.85 -3.43
CA TRP A 488 40.25 -25.89 -4.35
C TRP A 488 40.30 -26.41 -5.78
N ASP A 489 40.60 -27.69 -5.96
CA ASP A 489 40.64 -28.34 -7.29
C ASP A 489 39.23 -28.35 -7.91
N ILE A 490 38.21 -28.69 -7.12
CA ILE A 490 36.81 -28.64 -7.56
C ILE A 490 36.40 -27.19 -7.88
N LEU A 491 36.80 -26.23 -7.05
CA LEU A 491 36.47 -24.82 -7.28
C LEU A 491 37.07 -24.36 -8.63
N GLU A 492 38.29 -24.73 -8.93
CA GLU A 492 38.94 -24.38 -10.19
C GLU A 492 38.17 -24.93 -11.41
N ASN A 493 37.72 -26.18 -11.33
CA ASN A 493 36.88 -26.80 -12.36
C ASN A 493 35.53 -26.10 -12.50
N VAL A 494 34.88 -25.74 -11.42
CA VAL A 494 33.56 -25.05 -11.41
C VAL A 494 33.64 -23.63 -11.95
N VAL A 495 34.73 -22.94 -11.68
CA VAL A 495 34.94 -21.55 -12.12
C VAL A 495 35.29 -21.49 -13.62
N LEU A 496 35.92 -22.55 -14.14
CA LEU A 496 36.30 -22.60 -15.54
C LEU A 496 35.06 -22.52 -16.45
N GLY A 497 35.03 -21.48 -17.27
CA GLY A 497 33.91 -21.24 -18.18
C GLY A 497 32.65 -20.70 -17.56
N HIS A 498 32.61 -20.33 -16.26
CA HIS A 498 31.46 -19.69 -15.64
C HIS A 498 31.65 -18.16 -15.60
N PRO A 499 30.87 -17.36 -16.35
CA PRO A 499 31.06 -15.92 -16.39
C PRO A 499 30.66 -15.26 -15.07
N VAL A 500 31.38 -14.20 -14.69
CA VAL A 500 31.02 -13.32 -13.56
C VAL A 500 30.77 -11.91 -14.07
N LEU A 501 29.86 -11.19 -13.43
CA LEU A 501 29.58 -9.80 -13.75
C LEU A 501 30.34 -8.89 -12.78
N LEU A 502 31.11 -7.94 -13.32
CA LEU A 502 31.76 -6.89 -12.55
C LEU A 502 30.99 -5.59 -12.70
N ASN A 503 30.81 -4.89 -11.61
CA ASN A 503 30.14 -3.58 -11.55
C ASN A 503 30.92 -2.60 -10.69
N ARG A 504 31.11 -1.38 -11.18
CA ARG A 504 31.58 -0.24 -10.38
C ARG A 504 30.46 0.74 -10.14
N ALA A 505 30.26 1.16 -8.88
CA ALA A 505 29.36 2.24 -8.53
C ALA A 505 30.09 3.62 -8.58
N PRO A 506 29.47 4.68 -9.15
CA PRO A 506 28.12 4.71 -9.74
C PRO A 506 28.07 4.14 -11.16
N THR A 507 27.02 3.39 -11.48
CA THR A 507 26.80 2.90 -12.85
C THR A 507 26.20 4.01 -13.71
N LEU A 508 26.99 4.66 -14.54
CA LEU A 508 26.58 5.79 -15.36
C LEU A 508 25.97 5.38 -16.71
N HIS A 509 26.45 4.28 -17.28
CA HIS A 509 26.02 3.77 -18.59
C HIS A 509 26.11 2.24 -18.61
N ARG A 510 25.62 1.61 -19.68
CA ARG A 510 25.52 0.14 -19.76
C ARG A 510 26.86 -0.60 -19.61
N LEU A 511 27.98 0.02 -20.03
CA LEU A 511 29.33 -0.57 -19.92
C LEU A 511 29.88 -0.55 -18.49
N GLY A 512 29.18 0.08 -17.52
CA GLY A 512 29.48 0.00 -16.09
C GLY A 512 29.19 -1.37 -15.48
N ILE A 513 28.60 -2.30 -16.26
CA ILE A 513 28.42 -3.72 -15.89
C ILE A 513 28.88 -4.55 -17.09
N GLN A 514 29.90 -5.35 -16.90
CA GLN A 514 30.43 -6.25 -17.96
C GLN A 514 30.68 -7.64 -17.40
N ALA A 515 30.61 -8.64 -18.28
CA ALA A 515 30.90 -10.02 -17.94
C ALA A 515 32.38 -10.36 -18.26
N PHE A 516 32.96 -11.17 -17.40
CA PHE A 516 34.33 -11.65 -17.52
C PHE A 516 34.41 -13.13 -17.17
N GLU A 517 35.39 -13.84 -17.71
CA GLU A 517 35.78 -15.17 -17.27
C GLU A 517 36.77 -15.05 -16.10
N PRO A 518 36.44 -15.59 -14.91
CA PRO A 518 37.30 -15.44 -13.75
C PRO A 518 38.50 -16.39 -13.78
N ILE A 519 39.67 -15.89 -13.39
CA ILE A 519 40.88 -16.67 -13.08
C ILE A 519 41.12 -16.54 -11.57
N LEU A 520 41.40 -17.65 -10.91
CA LEU A 520 41.62 -17.67 -9.46
C LEU A 520 43.01 -17.15 -9.09
N LEU A 521 43.05 -16.22 -8.14
CA LEU A 521 44.27 -15.59 -7.65
C LEU A 521 44.46 -15.85 -6.14
N SER A 522 45.70 -15.91 -5.73
CA SER A 522 46.09 -16.08 -4.32
C SER A 522 45.98 -14.79 -3.48
N GLY A 523 45.64 -13.67 -4.09
CA GLY A 523 45.50 -12.36 -3.40
C GLY A 523 44.10 -12.13 -2.83
N ARG A 524 43.84 -10.91 -2.35
CA ARG A 524 42.51 -10.45 -1.87
C ARG A 524 41.89 -9.39 -2.76
N ALA A 525 42.60 -8.87 -3.74
CA ALA A 525 42.15 -7.86 -4.67
C ALA A 525 41.71 -8.48 -6.01
N ILE A 526 40.74 -7.86 -6.65
CA ILE A 526 40.28 -8.23 -7.99
C ILE A 526 41.27 -7.65 -9.00
N GLN A 527 41.77 -8.46 -9.94
CA GLN A 527 42.58 -7.94 -11.02
C GLN A 527 41.71 -7.64 -12.24
N LEU A 528 41.93 -6.46 -12.81
CA LEU A 528 41.20 -5.97 -13.97
C LEU A 528 42.14 -5.56 -15.09
N HIS A 529 41.75 -5.89 -16.34
CA HIS A 529 42.54 -5.48 -17.51
C HIS A 529 42.51 -3.97 -17.69
N PRO A 530 43.66 -3.29 -17.94
CA PRO A 530 43.70 -1.82 -18.05
C PRO A 530 42.77 -1.21 -19.10
N LEU A 531 42.56 -1.88 -20.23
CA LEU A 531 41.76 -1.39 -21.36
C LEU A 531 40.26 -1.29 -21.04
N VAL A 532 39.73 -1.95 -20.01
CA VAL A 532 38.32 -1.86 -19.61
C VAL A 532 38.08 -0.75 -18.56
N CYS A 533 39.14 -0.21 -17.96
CA CYS A 533 39.04 0.83 -16.94
C CYS A 533 38.31 2.08 -17.41
N PRO A 534 38.50 2.62 -18.63
CA PRO A 534 37.74 3.76 -19.11
C PRO A 534 36.23 3.51 -19.18
N ALA A 535 35.81 2.29 -19.56
CA ALA A 535 34.39 1.91 -19.59
C ALA A 535 33.74 1.88 -18.20
N PHE A 536 34.50 1.47 -17.18
CA PHE A 536 34.04 1.51 -15.78
C PHE A 536 34.27 2.89 -15.12
N ASN A 537 34.96 3.80 -15.76
CA ASN A 537 35.48 5.02 -15.15
C ASN A 537 36.21 4.72 -13.83
N ALA A 538 37.05 3.67 -13.85
CA ALA A 538 37.73 3.12 -12.69
C ALA A 538 39.22 3.49 -12.73
N ASP A 539 39.76 3.79 -11.56
CA ASP A 539 41.20 3.95 -11.32
C ASP A 539 41.64 2.99 -10.20
N PHE A 540 42.96 2.88 -10.03
CA PHE A 540 43.53 1.94 -9.05
C PHE A 540 44.01 2.63 -7.76
N ASP A 541 43.37 3.73 -7.39
CA ASP A 541 43.67 4.53 -6.20
C ASP A 541 42.96 4.03 -4.92
N GLY A 542 42.36 2.84 -4.97
CA GLY A 542 41.58 2.24 -3.88
C GLY A 542 40.13 2.00 -4.24
N ASP A 543 39.77 2.14 -5.51
CA ASP A 543 38.44 1.82 -6.02
C ASP A 543 38.03 0.38 -5.74
N GLN A 544 36.76 0.17 -5.51
CA GLN A 544 36.14 -1.13 -5.26
C GLN A 544 35.15 -1.47 -6.36
N MET A 545 35.13 -2.75 -6.74
CA MET A 545 34.11 -3.28 -7.65
C MET A 545 33.29 -4.39 -7.01
N ALA A 546 32.03 -4.47 -7.39
CA ALA A 546 31.16 -5.57 -7.02
C ALA A 546 31.26 -6.70 -8.05
N VAL A 547 31.24 -7.93 -7.56
CA VAL A 547 31.22 -9.15 -8.36
C VAL A 547 29.87 -9.83 -8.14
N HIS A 548 29.23 -10.27 -9.22
CA HIS A 548 27.99 -11.01 -9.19
C HIS A 548 28.11 -12.30 -9.99
N VAL A 549 27.59 -13.40 -9.46
CA VAL A 549 27.61 -14.70 -10.14
C VAL A 549 26.20 -15.00 -10.68
N PRO A 550 26.03 -15.11 -12.02
CA PRO A 550 24.77 -15.56 -12.59
C PRO A 550 24.56 -17.05 -12.29
N LEU A 551 23.41 -17.38 -11.66
CA LEU A 551 23.12 -18.74 -11.20
C LEU A 551 22.43 -19.59 -12.26
N GLY A 552 21.47 -19.01 -13.01
CA GLY A 552 20.72 -19.73 -14.04
C GLY A 552 21.47 -19.88 -15.34
N LEU A 553 21.23 -20.94 -16.08
CA LEU A 553 21.83 -21.18 -17.41
C LEU A 553 21.47 -20.07 -18.42
N GLU A 554 20.23 -19.57 -18.33
CA GLU A 554 19.73 -18.45 -19.14
C GLU A 554 20.55 -17.18 -18.87
N ALA A 555 20.76 -16.86 -17.59
CA ALA A 555 21.54 -15.70 -17.18
C ALA A 555 23.01 -15.81 -17.56
N GLN A 556 23.59 -17.02 -17.51
CA GLN A 556 24.95 -17.28 -17.96
C GLN A 556 25.08 -17.10 -19.48
N ALA A 557 24.10 -17.59 -20.24
CA ALA A 557 24.06 -17.41 -21.69
C ALA A 557 23.95 -15.93 -22.07
N GLU A 558 23.09 -15.18 -21.39
CA GLU A 558 22.95 -13.73 -21.57
C GLU A 558 24.25 -12.99 -21.22
N ALA A 559 24.91 -13.35 -20.13
CA ALA A 559 26.18 -12.77 -19.73
C ALA A 559 27.26 -12.99 -20.79
N ARG A 560 27.34 -14.20 -21.40
CA ARG A 560 28.32 -14.52 -22.45
C ARG A 560 28.00 -13.84 -23.79
N LEU A 561 26.74 -13.83 -24.22
CA LEU A 561 26.35 -13.34 -25.53
C LEU A 561 26.26 -11.82 -25.62
N LEU A 562 25.74 -11.17 -24.57
CA LEU A 562 25.40 -9.73 -24.59
C LEU A 562 26.34 -8.87 -23.74
N MET A 563 26.93 -9.43 -22.67
CA MET A 563 27.63 -8.62 -21.66
C MET A 563 29.14 -8.86 -21.62
N LEU A 564 29.68 -9.81 -22.37
CA LEU A 564 31.12 -10.09 -22.36
C LEU A 564 31.91 -8.85 -22.80
N ALA A 565 33.02 -8.55 -22.11
CA ALA A 565 33.82 -7.36 -22.36
C ALA A 565 34.27 -7.21 -23.82
N THR A 566 34.58 -8.33 -24.49
CA THR A 566 34.98 -8.35 -25.91
C THR A 566 33.89 -7.89 -26.87
N HIS A 567 32.60 -8.15 -26.56
CA HIS A 567 31.48 -7.77 -27.43
C HIS A 567 31.14 -6.28 -27.34
N ASN A 568 31.56 -5.61 -26.27
CA ASN A 568 31.27 -4.21 -26.01
C ASN A 568 32.41 -3.26 -26.43
N TRP A 569 33.43 -3.75 -27.10
CA TRP A 569 34.65 -2.96 -27.42
C TRP A 569 34.43 -1.90 -28.50
N LEU A 570 33.49 -2.15 -29.40
CA LEU A 570 33.17 -1.26 -30.51
C LEU A 570 31.84 -0.53 -30.36
N SER A 571 31.25 -0.53 -29.17
CA SER A 571 29.92 0.06 -28.90
C SER A 571 30.01 1.43 -28.24
#